data_a9069d1f7d1c5a97a71d916f0527d476
#
_entry.id   a9069d1f7d1c5a97a71d916f0527d476
#
_cell.length_a   1.000
_cell.length_b   1.000
_cell.length_c   1.000
_cell.angle_alpha   90.00
_cell.angle_beta   90.00
_cell.angle_gamma   90.00
#
_symmetry.space_group_name_H-M   'P 1'
#
loop_
_entity.id
_entity.type
_entity.pdbx_description
1 polymer ?
#
loop_
_entity_poly.entity_id
_entity_poly.type
_entity_poly.pdbx_seq_one_letter_code
_entity_poly.pdbx_strand_id
1 'polypeptide(L)'
;MHIGIAGNIGSGKTTLTGLLAKNLGWVPKYEPVDNNPYLEDFYNDMPRWSFNLQIYFLNKRFQEVVNIRNSNENVIQDRTIYEDSCVFAPNLHKMGLMPSRDYQNYKDLFSLMISLVQPPDLMIYLRSSIEHLVANIQKRGRKYEEGIRLDYLKGLNDLYEEWAATYKDGKLLIIDVDKLDFQNNPKDLSAIIDAIQAELGGLFTE
;
A
#
# COMPACT_ATOMS: atom_id res chain seq x y z
N MET A 1 -8.74 -15.51 -5.60
CA MET A 1 -8.59 -14.75 -4.32
C MET A 1 -7.63 -13.59 -4.52
N HIS A 2 -7.83 -12.51 -3.78
CA HIS A 2 -7.03 -11.30 -3.86
C HIS A 2 -6.60 -10.85 -2.45
N ILE A 3 -5.30 -10.85 -2.18
CA ILE A 3 -4.70 -10.30 -0.96
C ILE A 3 -4.06 -8.96 -1.31
N GLY A 4 -4.43 -7.89 -0.59
CA GLY A 4 -3.77 -6.59 -0.67
C GLY A 4 -2.76 -6.42 0.47
N ILE A 5 -1.56 -5.92 0.19
CA ILE A 5 -0.55 -5.59 1.20
C ILE A 5 -0.40 -4.07 1.29
N ALA A 6 -0.82 -3.52 2.41
CA ALA A 6 -0.77 -2.11 2.75
C ALA A 6 0.38 -1.80 3.73
N GLY A 7 0.82 -0.56 3.74
CA GLY A 7 1.84 -0.07 4.68
C GLY A 7 2.65 1.08 4.12
N ASN A 8 3.33 1.78 5.00
CA ASN A 8 4.08 2.99 4.68
C ASN A 8 5.29 2.72 3.74
N ILE A 9 5.90 3.75 3.22
CA ILE A 9 7.14 3.68 2.43
C ILE A 9 8.23 3.07 3.33
N GLY A 10 8.88 2.00 2.85
CA GLY A 10 9.92 1.30 3.63
C GLY A 10 9.42 0.17 4.53
N SER A 11 8.10 -0.12 4.62
CA SER A 11 7.56 -1.17 5.50
C SER A 11 7.82 -2.62 5.04
N GLY A 12 8.42 -2.84 3.86
CA GLY A 12 8.74 -4.19 3.38
C GLY A 12 7.67 -4.85 2.51
N LYS A 13 6.63 -4.13 2.07
CA LYS A 13 5.54 -4.67 1.24
C LYS A 13 6.02 -5.49 0.05
N THR A 14 6.88 -4.91 -0.78
CA THR A 14 7.38 -5.56 -2.00
C THR A 14 8.11 -6.87 -1.70
N THR A 15 8.89 -6.89 -0.62
CA THR A 15 9.60 -8.09 -0.16
C THR A 15 8.61 -9.16 0.28
N LEU A 16 7.63 -8.78 1.12
CA LEU A 16 6.62 -9.73 1.60
C LEU A 16 5.74 -10.24 0.44
N THR A 17 5.34 -9.38 -0.49
CA THR A 17 4.59 -9.77 -1.69
C THR A 17 5.30 -10.88 -2.46
N GLY A 18 6.60 -10.71 -2.73
CA GLY A 18 7.38 -11.74 -3.44
C GLY A 18 7.54 -13.04 -2.66
N LEU A 19 7.77 -12.96 -1.35
CA LEU A 19 7.91 -14.13 -0.49
C LEU A 19 6.60 -14.92 -0.38
N LEU A 20 5.48 -14.25 -0.16
CA LEU A 20 4.17 -14.89 -0.09
C LEU A 20 3.77 -15.49 -1.44
N ALA A 21 3.97 -14.76 -2.53
CA ALA A 21 3.66 -15.25 -3.87
C ALA A 21 4.40 -16.55 -4.18
N LYS A 22 5.70 -16.61 -3.85
CA LYS A 22 6.53 -17.81 -4.01
C LYS A 22 6.06 -18.97 -3.14
N ASN A 23 5.71 -18.71 -1.87
CA ASN A 23 5.31 -19.78 -0.94
C ASN A 23 3.90 -20.32 -1.21
N LEU A 24 2.97 -19.46 -1.61
CA LEU A 24 1.58 -19.82 -1.86
C LEU A 24 1.32 -20.27 -3.31
N GLY A 25 2.27 -20.05 -4.21
CA GLY A 25 2.09 -20.30 -5.65
C GLY A 25 1.14 -19.30 -6.31
N TRP A 26 1.07 -18.05 -5.79
CA TRP A 26 0.17 -17.00 -6.25
C TRP A 26 0.89 -15.99 -7.13
N VAL A 27 0.13 -15.20 -7.89
CA VAL A 27 0.68 -14.19 -8.80
C VAL A 27 0.97 -12.88 -8.04
N PRO A 28 2.22 -12.39 -8.00
CA PRO A 28 2.52 -11.09 -7.41
C PRO A 28 2.18 -9.95 -8.38
N LYS A 29 1.58 -8.89 -7.86
CA LYS A 29 1.36 -7.62 -8.54
C LYS A 29 2.08 -6.52 -7.79
N TYR A 30 3.15 -6.00 -8.39
CA TYR A 30 3.99 -4.99 -7.76
C TYR A 30 3.54 -3.58 -8.08
N GLU A 31 3.82 -2.65 -7.15
CA GLU A 31 3.57 -1.22 -7.34
C GLU A 31 4.35 -0.72 -8.58
N PRO A 32 3.69 -0.03 -9.53
CA PRO A 32 4.34 0.48 -10.75
C PRO A 32 5.12 1.76 -10.45
N VAL A 33 6.24 1.65 -9.75
CA VAL A 33 7.14 2.78 -9.45
C VAL A 33 8.15 3.02 -10.57
N ASP A 34 8.55 1.95 -11.26
CA ASP A 34 9.48 2.02 -12.38
C ASP A 34 8.79 2.70 -13.56
N ASN A 35 9.48 3.66 -14.19
CA ASN A 35 8.97 4.47 -15.30
C ASN A 35 7.75 5.35 -14.95
N ASN A 36 7.54 5.67 -13.66
CA ASN A 36 6.54 6.66 -13.27
C ASN A 36 7.01 8.06 -13.69
N PRO A 37 6.28 8.75 -14.59
CA PRO A 37 6.76 10.02 -15.16
C PRO A 37 6.68 11.20 -14.20
N TYR A 38 6.05 11.04 -13.03
CA TYR A 38 5.82 12.11 -12.05
C TYR A 38 6.59 11.93 -10.76
N LEU A 39 7.17 10.75 -10.49
CA LEU A 39 7.66 10.42 -9.15
C LEU A 39 8.89 11.25 -8.76
N GLU A 40 9.83 11.44 -9.67
CA GLU A 40 11.02 12.26 -9.44
C GLU A 40 10.65 13.74 -9.32
N ASP A 41 9.81 14.24 -10.24
CA ASP A 41 9.31 15.61 -10.21
C ASP A 41 8.55 15.91 -8.93
N PHE A 42 7.75 14.95 -8.45
CA PHE A 42 7.00 15.10 -7.19
C PHE A 42 7.92 15.30 -5.99
N TYR A 43 8.98 14.52 -5.84
CA TYR A 43 9.88 14.71 -4.70
C TYR A 43 10.69 16.00 -4.80
N ASN A 44 10.90 16.54 -6.00
CA ASN A 44 11.55 17.82 -6.22
C ASN A 44 10.61 19.02 -5.97
N ASP A 45 9.31 18.91 -6.33
CA ASP A 45 8.30 19.96 -6.16
C ASP A 45 6.92 19.35 -5.85
N MET A 46 6.74 18.91 -4.60
CA MET A 46 5.51 18.29 -4.13
C MET A 46 4.25 19.14 -4.38
N PRO A 47 4.22 20.46 -4.10
CA PRO A 47 3.02 21.26 -4.35
C PRO A 47 2.60 21.28 -5.81
N ARG A 48 3.55 21.31 -6.73
CA ARG A 48 3.28 21.32 -8.17
C ARG A 48 2.75 20.00 -8.68
N TRP A 49 3.29 18.87 -8.19
CA TRP A 49 3.09 17.56 -8.79
C TRP A 49 2.19 16.61 -7.99
N SER A 50 1.76 16.99 -6.77
CA SER A 50 0.99 16.12 -5.89
C SER A 50 -0.29 15.59 -6.55
N PHE A 51 -1.09 16.45 -7.18
CA PHE A 51 -2.33 16.04 -7.85
C PHE A 51 -2.04 15.12 -9.04
N ASN A 52 -1.08 15.48 -9.89
CA ASN A 52 -0.72 14.71 -11.08
C ASN A 52 -0.26 13.29 -10.72
N LEU A 53 0.60 13.18 -9.69
CA LEU A 53 1.09 11.90 -9.20
C LEU A 53 -0.04 11.04 -8.63
N GLN A 54 -0.93 11.63 -7.82
CA GLN A 54 -2.06 10.89 -7.23
C GLN A 54 -3.06 10.41 -8.28
N ILE A 55 -3.34 11.20 -9.31
CA ILE A 55 -4.19 10.77 -10.45
C ILE A 55 -3.51 9.65 -11.25
N TYR A 56 -2.19 9.73 -11.45
CA TYR A 56 -1.44 8.66 -12.12
C TYR A 56 -1.55 7.34 -11.36
N PHE A 57 -1.29 7.34 -10.04
CA PHE A 57 -1.41 6.14 -9.23
C PHE A 57 -2.84 5.62 -9.18
N LEU A 58 -3.82 6.49 -8.99
CA LEU A 58 -5.24 6.12 -8.97
C LEU A 58 -5.64 5.38 -10.26
N ASN A 59 -5.27 5.92 -11.42
CA ASN A 59 -5.54 5.28 -12.71
C ASN A 59 -4.87 3.92 -12.83
N LYS A 60 -3.57 3.80 -12.49
CA LYS A 60 -2.82 2.54 -12.58
C LYS A 60 -3.38 1.47 -11.65
N ARG A 61 -3.72 1.84 -10.42
CA ARG A 61 -4.28 0.89 -9.43
C ARG A 61 -5.70 0.48 -9.77
N PHE A 62 -6.52 1.39 -10.28
CA PHE A 62 -7.86 1.03 -10.75
C PHE A 62 -7.79 0.02 -11.90
N GLN A 63 -6.92 0.28 -12.88
CA GLN A 63 -6.69 -0.67 -13.98
C GLN A 63 -6.22 -2.04 -13.46
N GLU A 64 -5.31 -2.06 -12.47
CA GLU A 64 -4.83 -3.30 -11.87
C GLU A 64 -5.96 -4.07 -11.14
N VAL A 65 -6.78 -3.38 -10.33
CA VAL A 65 -7.91 -4.03 -9.64
C VAL A 65 -8.90 -4.61 -10.65
N VAL A 66 -9.20 -3.91 -11.74
CA VAL A 66 -10.06 -4.44 -12.82
C VAL A 66 -9.44 -5.68 -13.46
N ASN A 67 -8.13 -5.66 -13.73
CA ASN A 67 -7.41 -6.82 -14.29
C ASN A 67 -7.45 -8.03 -13.33
N ILE A 68 -7.19 -7.79 -12.03
CA ILE A 68 -7.26 -8.84 -11.00
C ILE A 68 -8.65 -9.47 -10.96
N ARG A 69 -9.70 -8.65 -10.98
CA ARG A 69 -11.09 -9.14 -10.93
C ARG A 69 -11.52 -9.92 -12.18
N ASN A 70 -10.94 -9.60 -13.31
CA ASN A 70 -11.21 -10.31 -14.58
C ASN A 70 -10.32 -11.55 -14.76
N SER A 71 -9.31 -11.75 -13.90
CA SER A 71 -8.48 -12.94 -13.90
C SER A 71 -9.08 -14.02 -12.99
N ASN A 72 -8.78 -15.28 -13.28
CA ASN A 72 -9.11 -16.42 -12.41
C ASN A 72 -7.93 -16.80 -11.49
N GLU A 73 -6.96 -15.90 -11.34
CA GLU A 73 -5.74 -16.15 -10.59
C GLU A 73 -5.89 -15.74 -9.12
N ASN A 74 -5.16 -16.43 -8.26
CA ASN A 74 -4.94 -15.96 -6.89
C ASN A 74 -3.81 -14.92 -6.91
N VAL A 75 -4.05 -13.73 -6.38
CA VAL A 75 -3.17 -12.58 -6.52
C VAL A 75 -2.77 -12.00 -5.18
N ILE A 76 -1.51 -11.60 -5.05
CA ILE A 76 -1.00 -10.77 -3.95
C ILE A 76 -0.55 -9.44 -4.54
N GLN A 77 -1.19 -8.35 -4.10
CA GLN A 77 -0.96 -7.00 -4.60
C GLN A 77 -0.17 -6.16 -3.60
N ASP A 78 0.99 -5.64 -4.05
CA ASP A 78 1.78 -4.63 -3.32
C ASP A 78 1.13 -3.27 -3.52
N ARG A 79 0.51 -2.77 -2.46
CA ARG A 79 -0.24 -1.51 -2.39
C ARG A 79 -1.52 -1.51 -3.24
N THR A 80 -2.59 -1.10 -2.61
CA THR A 80 -3.93 -1.07 -3.19
C THR A 80 -4.40 0.35 -3.51
N ILE A 81 -5.53 0.46 -4.19
CA ILE A 81 -6.17 1.75 -4.50
C ILE A 81 -6.68 2.48 -3.23
N TYR A 82 -6.96 1.75 -2.14
CA TYR A 82 -7.49 2.32 -0.89
C TYR A 82 -6.49 3.24 -0.21
N GLU A 83 -5.21 2.89 -0.21
CA GLU A 83 -4.15 3.66 0.45
C GLU A 83 -3.95 5.03 -0.18
N ASP A 84 -4.12 5.14 -1.50
CA ASP A 84 -4.01 6.43 -2.20
C ASP A 84 -5.05 7.43 -1.68
N SER A 85 -6.30 6.98 -1.48
CA SER A 85 -7.40 7.82 -1.04
C SER A 85 -7.46 8.01 0.48
N CYS A 86 -7.09 7.01 1.26
CA CYS A 86 -7.20 7.06 2.73
C CYS A 86 -5.94 7.62 3.40
N VAL A 87 -4.79 7.56 2.72
CA VAL A 87 -3.50 7.92 3.32
C VAL A 87 -2.76 8.98 2.51
N PHE A 88 -2.43 8.72 1.23
CA PHE A 88 -1.52 9.59 0.48
C PHE A 88 -2.15 10.94 0.11
N ALA A 89 -3.30 10.93 -0.54
CA ALA A 89 -3.97 12.18 -0.93
C ALA A 89 -4.41 13.02 0.27
N PRO A 90 -4.98 12.44 1.36
CA PRO A 90 -5.25 13.19 2.58
C PRO A 90 -4.01 13.80 3.24
N ASN A 91 -2.87 13.08 3.26
CA ASN A 91 -1.63 13.60 3.82
C ASN A 91 -1.15 14.84 3.04
N LEU A 92 -1.14 14.75 1.70
CA LEU A 92 -0.77 15.87 0.85
C LEU A 92 -1.68 17.08 1.06
N HIS A 93 -2.97 16.85 1.23
CA HIS A 93 -3.93 17.90 1.52
C HIS A 93 -3.73 18.51 2.92
N LYS A 94 -3.59 17.69 3.98
CA LYS A 94 -3.32 18.13 5.35
C LYS A 94 -2.03 18.98 5.45
N MET A 95 -1.01 18.64 4.66
CA MET A 95 0.25 19.37 4.58
C MET A 95 0.20 20.64 3.71
N GLY A 96 -0.94 20.95 3.08
CA GLY A 96 -1.07 22.10 2.16
C GLY A 96 -0.36 21.90 0.81
N LEU A 97 0.06 20.68 0.50
CA LEU A 97 0.74 20.32 -0.76
C LEU A 97 -0.23 20.00 -1.90
N MET A 98 -1.50 19.75 -1.58
CA MET A 98 -2.59 19.58 -2.54
C MET A 98 -3.73 20.55 -2.19
N PRO A 99 -4.12 21.47 -3.09
CA PRO A 99 -5.22 22.40 -2.87
C PRO A 99 -6.55 21.67 -2.62
N SER A 100 -7.44 22.27 -1.81
CA SER A 100 -8.75 21.68 -1.47
C SER A 100 -9.59 21.34 -2.70
N ARG A 101 -9.55 22.17 -3.74
CA ARG A 101 -10.25 21.94 -5.01
C ARG A 101 -9.76 20.64 -5.69
N ASP A 102 -8.45 20.45 -5.76
CA ASP A 102 -7.84 19.30 -6.42
C ASP A 102 -8.05 18.03 -5.58
N TYR A 103 -7.95 18.14 -4.26
CA TYR A 103 -8.26 17.06 -3.34
C TYR A 103 -9.73 16.62 -3.43
N GLN A 104 -10.69 17.56 -3.53
CA GLN A 104 -12.10 17.19 -3.69
C GLN A 104 -12.34 16.48 -5.03
N ASN A 105 -11.79 17.00 -6.13
CA ASN A 105 -11.88 16.34 -7.44
C ASN A 105 -11.28 14.93 -7.44
N TYR A 106 -10.15 14.74 -6.75
CA TYR A 106 -9.55 13.43 -6.55
C TYR A 106 -10.51 12.47 -5.80
N LYS A 107 -11.12 12.93 -4.71
CA LYS A 107 -12.07 12.13 -3.91
C LYS A 107 -13.30 11.73 -4.71
N ASP A 108 -13.85 12.64 -5.50
CA ASP A 108 -15.03 12.37 -6.31
C ASP A 108 -14.72 11.29 -7.37
N LEU A 109 -13.56 11.39 -8.01
CA LEU A 109 -13.08 10.38 -8.97
C LEU A 109 -12.84 9.02 -8.30
N PHE A 110 -12.17 9.00 -7.13
CA PHE A 110 -11.96 7.77 -6.36
C PHE A 110 -13.30 7.12 -5.99
N SER A 111 -14.25 7.90 -5.47
CA SER A 111 -15.56 7.39 -5.05
C SER A 111 -16.32 6.75 -6.21
N LEU A 112 -16.23 7.32 -7.41
CA LEU A 112 -16.79 6.73 -8.60
C LEU A 112 -16.09 5.40 -8.95
N MET A 113 -14.76 5.39 -8.99
CA MET A 113 -13.99 4.19 -9.35
C MET A 113 -14.20 3.04 -8.37
N ILE A 114 -14.19 3.32 -7.05
CA ILE A 114 -14.32 2.27 -6.04
C ILE A 114 -15.72 1.64 -6.02
N SER A 115 -16.75 2.36 -6.45
CA SER A 115 -18.11 1.81 -6.60
C SER A 115 -18.22 0.72 -7.67
N LEU A 116 -17.22 0.60 -8.55
CA LEU A 116 -17.18 -0.34 -9.66
C LEU A 116 -16.35 -1.60 -9.38
N VAL A 117 -15.66 -1.65 -8.23
CA VAL A 117 -14.78 -2.77 -7.86
C VAL A 117 -15.07 -3.25 -6.45
N GLN A 118 -14.61 -4.47 -6.14
CA GLN A 118 -14.72 -5.04 -4.79
C GLN A 118 -13.38 -4.96 -4.07
N PRO A 119 -13.38 -4.86 -2.72
CA PRO A 119 -12.16 -4.88 -1.94
C PRO A 119 -11.44 -6.24 -2.03
N PRO A 120 -10.15 -6.30 -1.63
CA PRO A 120 -9.44 -7.57 -1.46
C PRO A 120 -10.16 -8.51 -0.47
N ASP A 121 -10.00 -9.82 -0.68
CA ASP A 121 -10.54 -10.82 0.24
C ASP A 121 -9.86 -10.75 1.62
N LEU A 122 -8.60 -10.33 1.64
CA LEU A 122 -7.84 -10.03 2.85
C LEU A 122 -6.93 -8.82 2.60
N MET A 123 -6.97 -7.84 3.49
CA MET A 123 -6.00 -6.75 3.56
C MET A 123 -4.98 -7.06 4.65
N ILE A 124 -3.69 -6.95 4.33
CA ILE A 124 -2.58 -7.07 5.29
C ILE A 124 -1.97 -5.69 5.47
N TYR A 125 -1.97 -5.17 6.69
CA TYR A 125 -1.30 -3.93 7.03
C TYR A 125 0.02 -4.19 7.75
N LEU A 126 1.12 -3.76 7.13
CA LEU A 126 2.45 -3.79 7.72
C LEU A 126 2.67 -2.55 8.57
N ARG A 127 2.43 -2.69 9.88
CA ARG A 127 2.68 -1.63 10.87
C ARG A 127 4.16 -1.54 11.14
N SER A 128 4.70 -0.32 11.14
CA SER A 128 6.13 -0.08 11.37
C SER A 128 6.38 1.24 12.06
N SER A 129 7.43 1.30 12.88
CA SER A 129 7.92 2.55 13.45
C SER A 129 8.63 3.42 12.41
N ILE A 130 8.68 4.72 12.66
CA ILE A 130 9.36 5.67 11.77
C ILE A 130 10.86 5.33 11.65
N GLU A 131 11.49 4.91 12.74
CA GLU A 131 12.89 4.52 12.79
C GLU A 131 13.17 3.35 11.84
N HIS A 132 12.31 2.33 11.87
CA HIS A 132 12.43 1.16 10.99
C HIS A 132 12.21 1.54 9.52
N LEU A 133 11.20 2.38 9.22
CA LEU A 133 10.93 2.86 7.86
C LEU A 133 12.13 3.62 7.29
N VAL A 134 12.69 4.57 8.05
CA VAL A 134 13.86 5.36 7.65
C VAL A 134 15.06 4.46 7.37
N ALA A 135 15.35 3.50 8.26
CA ALA A 135 16.45 2.55 8.07
C ALA A 135 16.30 1.74 6.77
N ASN A 136 15.08 1.27 6.47
CA ASN A 136 14.80 0.51 5.27
C ASN A 136 14.89 1.37 3.99
N ILE A 137 14.40 2.61 4.02
CA ILE A 137 14.51 3.57 2.91
C ILE A 137 15.98 3.84 2.60
N GLN A 138 16.79 4.13 3.62
CA GLN A 138 18.22 4.36 3.45
C GLN A 138 18.96 3.13 2.92
N LYS A 139 18.65 1.93 3.46
CA LYS A 139 19.24 0.66 3.00
C LYS A 139 18.92 0.38 1.53
N ARG A 140 17.70 0.73 1.08
CA ARG A 140 17.26 0.54 -0.31
C ARG A 140 17.95 1.51 -1.28
N GLY A 141 18.24 2.75 -0.86
CA GLY A 141 19.06 3.73 -1.59
C GLY A 141 18.50 4.18 -2.93
N ARG A 142 17.19 4.34 -3.07
CA ARG A 142 16.57 4.91 -4.27
C ARG A 142 16.81 6.42 -4.32
N LYS A 143 17.43 6.93 -5.38
CA LYS A 143 17.80 8.35 -5.51
C LYS A 143 16.65 9.33 -5.27
N TYR A 144 15.47 9.07 -5.82
CA TYR A 144 14.32 9.95 -5.63
C TYR A 144 13.76 9.94 -4.20
N GLU A 145 14.10 8.93 -3.39
CA GLU A 145 13.70 8.83 -1.98
C GLU A 145 14.61 9.59 -1.04
N GLU A 146 15.79 10.05 -1.49
CA GLU A 146 16.70 10.88 -0.68
C GLU A 146 16.04 12.20 -0.26
N GLY A 147 15.07 12.69 -1.04
CA GLY A 147 14.27 13.88 -0.75
C GLY A 147 13.05 13.66 0.15
N ILE A 148 12.81 12.43 0.65
CA ILE A 148 11.65 12.17 1.52
C ILE A 148 11.80 12.93 2.83
N ARG A 149 10.84 13.81 3.11
CA ARG A 149 10.78 14.58 4.35
C ARG A 149 10.25 13.71 5.48
N LEU A 150 10.84 13.86 6.66
CA LEU A 150 10.45 13.08 7.85
C LEU A 150 9.02 13.40 8.31
N ASP A 151 8.59 14.68 8.20
CA ASP A 151 7.22 15.08 8.52
C ASP A 151 6.19 14.47 7.57
N TYR A 152 6.53 14.34 6.28
CA TYR A 152 5.70 13.63 5.29
C TYR A 152 5.54 12.15 5.67
N LEU A 153 6.65 11.46 5.99
CA LEU A 153 6.63 10.05 6.38
C LEU A 153 5.83 9.81 7.67
N LYS A 154 5.96 10.72 8.66
CA LYS A 154 5.17 10.67 9.91
C LYS A 154 3.68 10.87 9.65
N GLY A 155 3.32 11.87 8.85
CA GLY A 155 1.92 12.11 8.50
C GLY A 155 1.27 10.94 7.78
N LEU A 156 2.01 10.25 6.90
CA LEU A 156 1.55 8.99 6.31
C LEU A 156 1.32 7.92 7.38
N ASN A 157 2.26 7.77 8.32
CA ASN A 157 2.17 6.74 9.37
C ASN A 157 0.94 6.94 10.27
N ASP A 158 0.68 8.19 10.67
CA ASP A 158 -0.49 8.54 11.47
C ASP A 158 -1.80 8.19 10.72
N LEU A 159 -1.86 8.48 9.42
CA LEU A 159 -3.03 8.15 8.60
C LEU A 159 -3.18 6.66 8.35
N TYR A 160 -2.10 5.88 8.29
CA TYR A 160 -2.19 4.43 8.26
C TYR A 160 -2.81 3.86 9.54
N GLU A 161 -2.45 4.37 10.71
CA GLU A 161 -3.05 3.95 11.98
C GLU A 161 -4.53 4.36 12.07
N GLU A 162 -4.89 5.59 11.65
CA GLU A 162 -6.28 6.04 11.56
C GLU A 162 -7.11 5.14 10.63
N TRP A 163 -6.57 4.83 9.46
CA TRP A 163 -7.20 3.95 8.46
C TRP A 163 -7.37 2.53 9.00
N ALA A 164 -6.33 1.94 9.57
CA ALA A 164 -6.39 0.57 10.10
C ALA A 164 -7.40 0.45 11.24
N ALA A 165 -7.51 1.46 12.11
CA ALA A 165 -8.49 1.49 13.21
C ALA A 165 -9.95 1.61 12.73
N THR A 166 -10.17 2.11 11.51
CA THR A 166 -11.52 2.37 10.96
C THR A 166 -11.85 1.50 9.75
N TYR A 167 -10.96 0.59 9.34
CA TYR A 167 -11.14 -0.26 8.16
C TYR A 167 -12.39 -1.14 8.28
N LYS A 168 -13.26 -1.11 7.26
CA LYS A 168 -14.55 -1.83 7.23
C LYS A 168 -14.82 -2.57 5.91
N ASP A 169 -13.92 -2.47 4.94
CA ASP A 169 -14.14 -2.97 3.59
C ASP A 169 -13.84 -4.48 3.46
N GLY A 170 -13.54 -5.16 4.57
CA GLY A 170 -13.25 -6.59 4.57
C GLY A 170 -12.40 -7.02 5.77
N LYS A 171 -11.72 -8.15 5.64
CA LYS A 171 -10.80 -8.63 6.67
C LYS A 171 -9.51 -7.83 6.65
N LEU A 172 -8.99 -7.50 7.84
CA LEU A 172 -7.71 -6.81 8.03
C LEU A 172 -6.82 -7.60 8.99
N LEU A 173 -5.65 -8.01 8.50
CA LEU A 173 -4.59 -8.59 9.32
C LEU A 173 -3.49 -7.55 9.53
N ILE A 174 -3.21 -7.19 10.79
CA ILE A 174 -2.15 -6.25 11.13
C ILE A 174 -0.90 -7.02 11.55
N ILE A 175 0.23 -6.75 10.90
CA ILE A 175 1.53 -7.37 11.18
C ILE A 175 2.50 -6.28 11.63
N ASP A 176 3.00 -6.38 12.87
CA ASP A 176 4.03 -5.51 13.42
C ASP A 176 5.41 -5.97 12.92
N VAL A 177 5.92 -5.27 11.90
CA VAL A 177 7.17 -5.66 11.23
C VAL A 177 8.44 -5.22 11.94
N ASP A 178 8.33 -4.38 12.98
CA ASP A 178 9.48 -4.01 13.79
C ASP A 178 10.01 -5.19 14.62
N LYS A 179 9.17 -6.20 14.84
CA LYS A 179 9.48 -7.40 15.63
C LYS A 179 9.82 -8.62 14.79
N LEU A 180 9.78 -8.50 13.47
CA LEU A 180 9.89 -9.62 12.54
C LEU A 180 10.97 -9.36 11.49
N ASP A 181 11.80 -10.37 11.24
CA ASP A 181 12.73 -10.40 10.10
C ASP A 181 12.30 -11.48 9.09
N PHE A 182 11.12 -11.30 8.52
CA PHE A 182 10.56 -12.27 7.57
C PHE A 182 11.39 -12.43 6.28
N GLN A 183 12.34 -11.52 6.03
CA GLN A 183 13.26 -11.63 4.90
C GLN A 183 14.36 -12.65 5.14
N ASN A 184 14.92 -12.71 6.37
CA ASN A 184 16.09 -13.53 6.68
C ASN A 184 15.77 -14.64 7.69
N ASN A 185 14.64 -14.56 8.40
CA ASN A 185 14.21 -15.56 9.37
C ASN A 185 13.00 -16.35 8.83
N PRO A 186 13.18 -17.63 8.41
CA PRO A 186 12.07 -18.44 7.90
C PRO A 186 10.94 -18.68 8.91
N LYS A 187 11.23 -18.63 10.23
CA LYS A 187 10.20 -18.80 11.26
C LYS A 187 9.23 -17.62 11.28
N ASP A 188 9.74 -16.40 11.11
CA ASP A 188 8.90 -15.19 11.08
C ASP A 188 8.01 -15.20 9.83
N LEU A 189 8.56 -15.60 8.69
CA LEU A 189 7.78 -15.77 7.46
C LEU A 189 6.69 -16.86 7.62
N SER A 190 7.03 -18.00 8.23
CA SER A 190 6.06 -19.06 8.50
C SER A 190 4.92 -18.58 9.39
N ALA A 191 5.23 -17.85 10.47
CA ALA A 191 4.22 -17.27 11.35
C ALA A 191 3.26 -16.33 10.62
N ILE A 192 3.78 -15.52 9.67
CA ILE A 192 2.95 -14.66 8.82
C ILE A 192 2.03 -15.50 7.93
N ILE A 193 2.56 -16.56 7.30
CA ILE A 193 1.78 -17.44 6.42
C ILE A 193 0.68 -18.16 7.22
N ASP A 194 1.00 -18.65 8.42
CA ASP A 194 0.04 -19.33 9.29
C ASP A 194 -1.10 -18.36 9.69
N ALA A 195 -0.77 -17.11 10.02
CA ALA A 195 -1.76 -16.08 10.33
C ALA A 195 -2.67 -15.77 9.12
N ILE A 196 -2.10 -15.66 7.92
CA ILE A 196 -2.87 -15.45 6.68
C ILE A 196 -3.81 -16.64 6.43
N GLN A 197 -3.31 -17.88 6.57
CA GLN A 197 -4.11 -19.07 6.36
C GLN A 197 -5.25 -19.17 7.39
N ALA A 198 -5.03 -18.81 8.64
CA ALA A 198 -6.07 -18.75 9.66
C ALA A 198 -7.18 -17.76 9.30
N GLU A 199 -6.82 -16.57 8.79
CA GLU A 199 -7.79 -15.58 8.33
C GLU A 199 -8.56 -16.06 7.09
N LEU A 200 -7.89 -16.71 6.15
CA LEU A 200 -8.51 -17.23 4.93
C LEU A 200 -9.30 -18.52 5.22
N GLY A 201 -8.81 -19.42 6.08
CA GLY A 201 -9.47 -20.67 6.44
C GLY A 201 -10.82 -20.49 7.12
N GLY A 202 -11.04 -19.38 7.82
CA GLY A 202 -12.36 -18.99 8.32
C GLY A 202 -13.40 -18.66 7.23
N LEU A 203 -12.98 -18.57 5.95
CA LEU A 203 -13.88 -18.43 4.78
C LEU A 203 -14.32 -19.80 4.22
N PHE A 204 -13.73 -20.93 4.66
CA PHE A 204 -13.97 -22.25 4.10
C PHE A 204 -14.47 -23.27 5.14
N THR A 205 -14.76 -22.83 6.37
CA THR A 205 -15.40 -23.70 7.38
C THR A 205 -16.90 -23.44 7.39
N GLU A 206 -17.61 -24.00 6.40
CA GLU A 206 -18.98 -24.50 6.49
C GLU A 206 -19.11 -25.78 5.70
#